data_4e176fbaebcdc88348bd95650953d87f
#
_entry.id   4e176fbaebcdc88348bd95650953d87f
#
_cell.length_a   1.000
_cell.length_b   1.000
_cell.length_c   1.000
_cell.angle_alpha   90.00
_cell.angle_beta   90.00
_cell.angle_gamma   90.00
#
_symmetry.space_group_name_H-M   'P 1'
#
loop_
_entity.id
_entity.type
_entity.pdbx_description
1 polymer ?
#
loop_
_entity_poly.entity_id
_entity_poly.type
_entity_poly.pdbx_seq_one_letter_code
_entity_poly.pdbx_strand_id
1 'polypeptide(L)'
;MSPDVTVLYDTIRWEEKALLEAGQKKNINIQMLDCKKLALELEKKPEDYGPVIQRCVSYYRNLHSTAALEGMGVNVINCLNTGILAGNKLFTHMLLKKCGVPTPYATVAFSKDAAMEYLETGGYPKVIKPTVGSWGRLISKLNDKDAAEGIIESRENMYPIYQIHYLEEFVNRPPRDIRAIMVGEKIVAAIYRTSGNGNWKTNMALGGIAEECKVTQEMEEMCIKAKNAVQGDIVGVDLMESKERGLVVHEVNNTTEYKNTVRVCGVDIPSLMIDYVIKKNK
;
A
#
# COMPACT_ATOMS: atom_id res chain seq x y z
N MET A 1 -7.55 -24.66 -21.81
CA MET A 1 -6.24 -24.75 -21.12
C MET A 1 -6.33 -23.86 -19.89
N SER A 2 -5.92 -24.37 -18.75
CA SER A 2 -5.81 -23.60 -17.51
C SER A 2 -4.90 -22.39 -17.72
N PRO A 3 -5.14 -21.25 -17.06
CA PRO A 3 -4.21 -20.14 -17.10
C PRO A 3 -2.94 -20.45 -16.32
N ASP A 4 -1.80 -19.91 -16.79
CA ASP A 4 -0.55 -19.99 -16.03
C ASP A 4 -0.59 -19.04 -14.83
N VAL A 5 -1.27 -17.89 -14.99
CA VAL A 5 -1.49 -16.87 -13.93
C VAL A 5 -2.83 -16.17 -14.19
N THR A 6 -3.57 -15.88 -13.12
CA THR A 6 -4.77 -15.04 -13.19
C THR A 6 -4.50 -13.67 -12.55
N VAL A 7 -4.92 -12.59 -13.18
CA VAL A 7 -4.92 -11.23 -12.62
C VAL A 7 -6.35 -10.88 -12.21
N LEU A 8 -6.60 -10.85 -10.90
CA LEU A 8 -7.89 -10.50 -10.33
C LEU A 8 -7.96 -8.99 -10.09
N TYR A 9 -8.91 -8.31 -10.72
CA TYR A 9 -9.06 -6.86 -10.64
C TYR A 9 -10.51 -6.43 -10.48
N ASP A 10 -10.74 -5.19 -10.04
CA ASP A 10 -12.05 -4.51 -10.08
C ASP A 10 -12.02 -3.23 -10.93
N THR A 11 -10.84 -2.77 -11.27
CA THR A 11 -10.61 -1.61 -12.14
C THR A 11 -9.36 -1.87 -12.99
N ILE A 12 -9.48 -1.74 -14.30
CA ILE A 12 -8.33 -1.88 -15.20
C ILE A 12 -7.59 -0.55 -15.25
N ARG A 13 -6.34 -0.56 -14.79
CA ARG A 13 -5.40 0.56 -14.87
C ARG A 13 -4.26 0.19 -15.83
N TRP A 14 -3.24 1.00 -15.85
CA TRP A 14 -2.02 0.73 -16.61
C TRP A 14 -1.32 -0.55 -16.11
N GLU A 15 -1.30 -0.77 -14.82
CA GLU A 15 -0.65 -1.91 -14.15
C GLU A 15 -1.21 -3.26 -14.59
N GLU A 16 -2.53 -3.37 -14.64
CA GLU A 16 -3.21 -4.60 -15.05
C GLU A 16 -2.98 -4.91 -16.54
N LYS A 17 -2.98 -3.86 -17.40
CA LYS A 17 -2.64 -3.99 -18.83
C LYS A 17 -1.18 -4.41 -19.03
N ALA A 18 -0.26 -3.82 -18.25
CA ALA A 18 1.16 -4.14 -18.34
C ALA A 18 1.46 -5.58 -17.92
N LEU A 19 0.72 -6.16 -16.95
CA LEU A 19 0.81 -7.58 -16.62
C LEU A 19 0.36 -8.46 -17.78
N LEU A 20 -0.76 -8.13 -18.43
CA LEU A 20 -1.22 -8.88 -19.60
C LEU A 20 -0.20 -8.84 -20.75
N GLU A 21 0.32 -7.64 -21.06
CA GLU A 21 1.34 -7.45 -22.11
C GLU A 21 2.64 -8.21 -21.79
N ALA A 22 3.08 -8.19 -20.53
CA ALA A 22 4.26 -8.93 -20.10
C ALA A 22 4.06 -10.45 -20.24
N GLY A 23 2.88 -10.97 -19.88
CA GLY A 23 2.53 -12.37 -20.11
C GLY A 23 2.60 -12.75 -21.59
N GLN A 24 2.00 -11.94 -22.48
CA GLN A 24 2.03 -12.15 -23.92
C GLN A 24 3.48 -12.21 -24.46
N LYS A 25 4.33 -11.27 -24.05
CA LYS A 25 5.76 -11.26 -24.45
C LYS A 25 6.52 -12.50 -24.02
N LYS A 26 6.12 -13.12 -22.93
CA LYS A 26 6.74 -14.32 -22.35
C LYS A 26 6.07 -15.63 -22.78
N ASN A 27 5.03 -15.59 -23.63
CA ASN A 27 4.16 -16.72 -23.96
C ASN A 27 3.53 -17.40 -22.74
N ILE A 28 3.17 -16.61 -21.72
CA ILE A 28 2.48 -17.04 -20.51
C ILE A 28 1.00 -16.71 -20.66
N ASN A 29 0.12 -17.69 -20.43
CA ASN A 29 -1.33 -17.53 -20.54
C ASN A 29 -1.85 -16.79 -19.30
N ILE A 30 -2.13 -15.47 -19.45
CA ILE A 30 -2.69 -14.62 -18.40
C ILE A 30 -4.22 -14.54 -18.55
N GLN A 31 -4.94 -15.00 -17.54
CA GLN A 31 -6.37 -14.76 -17.42
C GLN A 31 -6.64 -13.43 -16.72
N MET A 32 -7.47 -12.57 -17.34
CA MET A 32 -7.93 -11.32 -16.74
C MET A 32 -9.31 -11.55 -16.09
N LEU A 33 -9.41 -11.49 -14.76
CA LEU A 33 -10.61 -11.83 -14.00
C LEU A 33 -11.20 -10.59 -13.31
N ASP A 34 -12.34 -10.11 -13.80
CA ASP A 34 -13.06 -8.98 -13.21
C ASP A 34 -13.85 -9.45 -11.97
N CYS A 35 -13.41 -9.09 -10.80
CA CYS A 35 -14.03 -9.48 -9.54
C CYS A 35 -15.50 -9.03 -9.42
N LYS A 36 -15.91 -7.98 -10.13
CA LYS A 36 -17.30 -7.50 -10.15
C LYS A 36 -18.24 -8.40 -10.96
N LYS A 37 -17.69 -9.33 -11.73
CA LYS A 37 -18.43 -10.31 -12.53
C LYS A 37 -18.39 -11.71 -11.92
N LEU A 38 -17.69 -11.87 -10.79
CA LEU A 38 -17.59 -13.16 -10.10
C LEU A 38 -18.81 -13.41 -9.23
N ALA A 39 -19.31 -14.64 -9.33
CA ALA A 39 -20.18 -15.28 -8.35
C ALA A 39 -19.53 -16.62 -7.98
N LEU A 40 -19.01 -16.73 -6.77
CA LEU A 40 -18.31 -17.93 -6.30
C LEU A 40 -19.25 -18.78 -5.44
N GLU A 41 -19.47 -20.02 -5.84
CA GLU A 41 -20.20 -21.01 -5.02
C GLU A 41 -19.20 -21.69 -4.09
N LEU A 42 -19.16 -21.26 -2.82
CA LEU A 42 -18.08 -21.58 -1.89
C LEU A 42 -17.93 -23.07 -1.57
N GLU A 43 -19.00 -23.84 -1.70
CA GLU A 43 -19.01 -25.28 -1.46
C GLU A 43 -18.58 -26.11 -2.67
N LYS A 44 -18.44 -25.47 -3.84
CA LYS A 44 -17.99 -26.13 -5.06
C LYS A 44 -16.47 -25.98 -5.23
N LYS A 45 -15.87 -26.96 -5.91
CA LYS A 45 -14.48 -26.83 -6.35
C LYS A 45 -14.37 -25.61 -7.29
N PRO A 46 -13.42 -24.69 -7.07
CA PRO A 46 -13.24 -23.55 -7.95
C PRO A 46 -12.83 -23.97 -9.35
N GLU A 47 -13.09 -23.12 -10.31
CA GLU A 47 -12.42 -23.21 -11.62
C GLU A 47 -10.90 -23.17 -11.43
N ASP A 48 -10.15 -23.73 -12.35
CA ASP A 48 -8.70 -23.68 -12.30
C ASP A 48 -8.23 -22.28 -12.75
N TYR A 49 -7.93 -21.45 -11.77
CA TYR A 49 -7.42 -20.10 -11.97
C TYR A 49 -5.88 -20.02 -12.06
N GLY A 50 -5.16 -21.12 -11.80
CA GLY A 50 -3.74 -21.03 -11.49
C GLY A 50 -3.47 -20.11 -10.30
N PRO A 51 -2.24 -19.65 -10.07
CA PRO A 51 -1.95 -18.64 -9.05
C PRO A 51 -2.55 -17.28 -9.44
N VAL A 52 -3.13 -16.59 -8.45
CA VAL A 52 -3.86 -15.34 -8.66
C VAL A 52 -3.03 -14.17 -8.15
N ILE A 53 -2.80 -13.16 -9.01
CA ILE A 53 -2.27 -11.84 -8.60
C ILE A 53 -3.46 -10.96 -8.21
N GLN A 54 -3.55 -10.59 -6.93
CA GLN A 54 -4.61 -9.71 -6.42
C GLN A 54 -4.31 -8.24 -6.77
N ARG A 55 -5.18 -7.64 -7.58
CA ARG A 55 -5.05 -6.26 -8.08
C ARG A 55 -6.28 -5.38 -7.85
N CYS A 56 -7.28 -5.83 -7.09
CA CYS A 56 -8.44 -5.00 -6.76
C CYS A 56 -8.02 -3.75 -6.00
N VAL A 57 -8.51 -2.61 -6.45
CA VAL A 57 -8.27 -1.29 -5.87
C VAL A 57 -9.13 -1.07 -4.62
N SER A 58 -10.38 -1.55 -4.67
CA SER A 58 -11.30 -1.48 -3.54
C SER A 58 -10.81 -2.37 -2.39
N TYR A 59 -10.57 -1.77 -1.22
CA TYR A 59 -10.13 -2.49 -0.03
C TYR A 59 -11.03 -3.68 0.30
N TYR A 60 -12.35 -3.48 0.31
CA TYR A 60 -13.29 -4.56 0.65
C TYR A 60 -13.38 -5.64 -0.43
N ARG A 61 -13.38 -5.28 -1.72
CA ARG A 61 -13.33 -6.29 -2.79
C ARG A 61 -12.04 -7.07 -2.76
N ASN A 62 -10.91 -6.41 -2.51
CA ASN A 62 -9.61 -7.06 -2.33
C ASN A 62 -9.69 -8.13 -1.24
N LEU A 63 -10.12 -7.77 -0.02
CA LEU A 63 -10.18 -8.71 1.10
C LEU A 63 -11.16 -9.85 0.86
N HIS A 64 -12.41 -9.54 0.44
CA HIS A 64 -13.44 -10.58 0.37
C HIS A 64 -13.23 -11.53 -0.81
N SER A 65 -12.76 -11.04 -1.97
CA SER A 65 -12.43 -11.92 -3.08
C SER A 65 -11.20 -12.79 -2.79
N THR A 66 -10.20 -12.25 -2.07
CA THR A 66 -9.05 -13.04 -1.63
C THR A 66 -9.48 -14.11 -0.63
N ALA A 67 -10.27 -13.74 0.39
CA ALA A 67 -10.76 -14.70 1.39
C ALA A 67 -11.56 -15.85 0.76
N ALA A 68 -12.44 -15.52 -0.20
CA ALA A 68 -13.22 -16.53 -0.90
C ALA A 68 -12.33 -17.49 -1.70
N LEU A 69 -11.41 -16.95 -2.52
CA LEU A 69 -10.52 -17.77 -3.34
C LEU A 69 -9.56 -18.62 -2.50
N GLU A 70 -8.93 -18.04 -1.46
CA GLU A 70 -8.07 -18.80 -0.55
C GLU A 70 -8.85 -19.89 0.21
N GLY A 71 -10.06 -19.58 0.68
CA GLY A 71 -10.96 -20.57 1.32
C GLY A 71 -11.33 -21.72 0.41
N MET A 72 -11.38 -21.49 -0.89
CA MET A 72 -11.59 -22.53 -1.92
C MET A 72 -10.28 -23.23 -2.36
N GLY A 73 -9.12 -22.90 -1.75
CA GLY A 73 -7.83 -23.53 -2.04
C GLY A 73 -7.04 -22.90 -3.19
N VAL A 74 -7.41 -21.72 -3.64
CA VAL A 74 -6.66 -20.98 -4.68
C VAL A 74 -5.51 -20.19 -4.04
N ASN A 75 -4.32 -20.27 -4.63
CA ASN A 75 -3.16 -19.47 -4.17
C ASN A 75 -3.28 -18.02 -4.66
N VAL A 76 -3.42 -17.08 -3.73
CA VAL A 76 -3.58 -15.65 -4.04
C VAL A 76 -2.39 -14.84 -3.53
N ILE A 77 -1.82 -13.99 -4.35
CA ILE A 77 -0.69 -13.10 -4.07
C ILE A 77 -1.07 -11.64 -4.33
N ASN A 78 -1.08 -10.79 -3.33
CA ASN A 78 -0.79 -11.05 -1.92
C ASN A 78 -1.96 -11.76 -1.23
N CYS A 79 -1.64 -12.51 -0.17
CA CYS A 79 -2.63 -13.25 0.61
C CYS A 79 -3.57 -12.32 1.42
N LEU A 80 -4.66 -12.91 1.97
CA LEU A 80 -5.64 -12.20 2.77
C LEU A 80 -5.01 -11.44 3.95
N ASN A 81 -4.09 -12.09 4.68
CA ASN A 81 -3.43 -11.45 5.81
C ASN A 81 -2.66 -10.20 5.38
N THR A 82 -1.94 -10.24 4.26
CA THR A 82 -1.26 -9.05 3.72
C THR A 82 -2.28 -7.94 3.40
N GLY A 83 -3.42 -8.28 2.80
CA GLY A 83 -4.49 -7.33 2.53
C GLY A 83 -5.02 -6.65 3.79
N ILE A 84 -5.26 -7.42 4.86
CA ILE A 84 -5.72 -6.91 6.16
C ILE A 84 -4.66 -6.01 6.80
N LEU A 85 -3.42 -6.50 6.89
CA LEU A 85 -2.35 -5.87 7.65
C LEU A 85 -1.83 -4.61 6.97
N ALA A 86 -1.54 -4.67 5.66
CA ALA A 86 -1.06 -3.53 4.89
C ALA A 86 -2.17 -2.54 4.51
N GLY A 87 -3.42 -3.00 4.42
CA GLY A 87 -4.57 -2.14 4.11
C GLY A 87 -5.03 -1.22 5.25
N ASN A 88 -4.52 -1.42 6.47
CA ASN A 88 -4.85 -0.61 7.64
C ASN A 88 -3.58 0.00 8.26
N LYS A 89 -3.47 1.33 8.24
CA LYS A 89 -2.29 2.08 8.70
C LYS A 89 -1.94 1.82 10.17
N LEU A 90 -2.93 1.68 11.04
CA LEU A 90 -2.69 1.36 12.44
C LEU A 90 -2.09 -0.05 12.60
N PHE A 91 -2.63 -1.03 11.87
CA PHE A 91 -2.12 -2.41 11.93
C PHE A 91 -0.69 -2.49 11.39
N THR A 92 -0.44 -1.88 10.22
CA THR A 92 0.91 -1.76 9.65
C THR A 92 1.87 -1.12 10.64
N HIS A 93 1.51 0.02 11.22
CA HIS A 93 2.35 0.76 12.18
C HIS A 93 2.74 -0.11 13.37
N MET A 94 1.77 -0.80 13.99
CA MET A 94 2.02 -1.65 15.16
C MET A 94 2.94 -2.83 14.84
N LEU A 95 2.80 -3.40 13.64
CA LEU A 95 3.66 -4.49 13.19
C LEU A 95 5.08 -4.02 12.88
N LEU A 96 5.23 -2.90 12.18
CA LEU A 96 6.53 -2.29 11.90
C LEU A 96 7.28 -1.98 13.20
N LYS A 97 6.59 -1.37 14.17
CA LYS A 97 7.14 -1.10 15.51
C LYS A 97 7.58 -2.39 16.21
N LYS A 98 6.75 -3.45 16.17
CA LYS A 98 7.08 -4.76 16.77
C LYS A 98 8.32 -5.39 16.12
N CYS A 99 8.52 -5.18 14.82
CA CYS A 99 9.66 -5.69 14.05
C CYS A 99 10.89 -4.75 14.11
N GLY A 100 10.86 -3.69 14.91
CA GLY A 100 11.97 -2.73 15.05
C GLY A 100 12.22 -1.89 13.78
N VAL A 101 11.20 -1.73 12.92
CA VAL A 101 11.28 -0.85 11.75
C VAL A 101 10.91 0.57 12.18
N PRO A 102 11.78 1.57 11.97
CA PRO A 102 11.47 2.96 12.27
C PRO A 102 10.24 3.46 11.52
N THR A 103 9.30 4.08 12.25
CA THR A 103 8.06 4.66 11.72
C THR A 103 7.90 6.08 12.25
N PRO A 104 7.09 6.95 11.62
CA PRO A 104 6.64 8.19 12.26
C PRO A 104 5.99 7.90 13.61
N TYR A 105 6.20 8.75 14.61
CA TYR A 105 5.48 8.61 15.87
C TYR A 105 3.99 8.80 15.65
N ALA A 106 3.17 7.91 16.21
CA ALA A 106 1.73 7.96 16.02
C ALA A 106 0.98 7.69 17.32
N THR A 107 -0.22 8.27 17.38
CA THR A 107 -1.20 8.06 18.45
C THR A 107 -2.53 7.70 17.81
N VAL A 108 -3.28 6.82 18.45
CA VAL A 108 -4.66 6.52 18.06
C VAL A 108 -5.59 6.95 19.19
N ALA A 109 -6.64 7.68 18.86
CA ALA A 109 -7.71 8.06 19.77
C ALA A 109 -9.04 7.54 19.23
N PHE A 110 -9.95 7.16 20.13
CA PHE A 110 -11.21 6.52 19.81
C PHE A 110 -12.43 7.41 20.09
N SER A 111 -12.18 8.69 20.37
CA SER A 111 -13.20 9.74 20.55
C SER A 111 -12.62 11.11 20.19
N LYS A 112 -13.49 12.07 19.90
CA LYS A 112 -13.13 13.49 19.70
C LYS A 112 -12.36 14.02 20.92
N ASP A 113 -12.88 13.79 22.13
CA ASP A 113 -12.31 14.35 23.37
C ASP A 113 -10.90 13.85 23.59
N ALA A 114 -10.66 12.53 23.48
CA ALA A 114 -9.34 11.95 23.65
C ALA A 114 -8.35 12.43 22.56
N ALA A 115 -8.82 12.64 21.32
CA ALA A 115 -7.99 13.17 20.25
C ALA A 115 -7.59 14.63 20.53
N MET A 116 -8.52 15.46 20.98
CA MET A 116 -8.26 16.87 21.30
C MET A 116 -7.37 17.03 22.50
N GLU A 117 -7.58 16.27 23.58
CA GLU A 117 -6.70 16.25 24.77
C GLU A 117 -5.26 15.89 24.39
N TYR A 118 -5.07 14.86 23.57
CA TYR A 118 -3.73 14.51 23.07
C TYR A 118 -3.11 15.64 22.24
N LEU A 119 -3.87 16.32 21.38
CA LEU A 119 -3.35 17.40 20.55
C LEU A 119 -2.98 18.64 21.36
N GLU A 120 -3.72 18.95 22.42
CA GLU A 120 -3.40 20.04 23.35
C GLU A 120 -2.08 19.80 24.10
N THR A 121 -1.81 18.57 24.51
CA THR A 121 -0.59 18.21 25.23
C THR A 121 0.59 17.92 24.32
N GLY A 122 0.33 17.24 23.19
CA GLY A 122 1.34 16.78 22.23
C GLY A 122 1.74 17.81 21.17
N GLY A 123 1.04 18.95 21.10
CA GLY A 123 1.32 20.10 20.23
C GLY A 123 1.09 19.85 18.74
N TYR A 124 1.28 20.91 17.99
CA TYR A 124 1.10 20.97 16.54
C TYR A 124 2.43 21.26 15.82
N PRO A 125 2.58 20.95 14.49
CA PRO A 125 1.59 20.29 13.66
C PRO A 125 1.55 18.76 13.82
N LYS A 126 0.39 18.16 13.57
CA LYS A 126 0.20 16.71 13.42
C LYS A 126 -0.45 16.39 12.08
N VAL A 127 -0.40 15.13 11.68
CA VAL A 127 -1.09 14.65 10.47
C VAL A 127 -2.15 13.64 10.88
N ILE A 128 -3.41 13.94 10.59
CA ILE A 128 -4.50 12.99 10.78
C ILE A 128 -4.77 12.22 9.47
N LYS A 129 -4.86 10.89 9.59
CA LYS A 129 -5.09 9.99 8.45
C LYS A 129 -6.27 9.05 8.76
N PRO A 130 -7.04 8.62 7.74
CA PRO A 130 -7.93 7.49 7.93
C PRO A 130 -7.08 6.22 8.13
N THR A 131 -7.50 5.31 8.99
CA THR A 131 -6.82 4.02 9.18
C THR A 131 -6.84 3.18 7.91
N VAL A 132 -7.96 3.24 7.15
CA VAL A 132 -8.12 2.61 5.83
C VAL A 132 -8.34 3.71 4.79
N GLY A 133 -7.57 3.70 3.72
CA GLY A 133 -7.67 4.67 2.64
C GLY A 133 -6.36 4.81 1.86
N SER A 134 -6.46 5.33 0.63
CA SER A 134 -5.35 5.47 -0.31
C SER A 134 -5.35 6.82 -1.02
N TRP A 135 -4.31 7.09 -1.81
CA TRP A 135 -4.13 8.28 -2.65
C TRP A 135 -4.17 9.62 -1.91
N GLY A 136 -3.81 9.65 -0.63
CA GLY A 136 -3.77 10.88 0.16
C GLY A 136 -5.16 11.49 0.46
N ARG A 137 -6.25 10.74 0.21
CA ARG A 137 -7.61 11.20 0.50
C ARG A 137 -7.84 11.20 2.01
N LEU A 138 -8.58 12.22 2.49
CA LEU A 138 -8.89 12.41 3.92
C LEU A 138 -7.65 12.48 4.83
N ILE A 139 -6.49 12.81 4.28
CA ILE A 139 -5.29 13.13 5.04
C ILE A 139 -5.21 14.64 5.19
N SER A 140 -5.05 15.12 6.42
CA SER A 140 -4.97 16.55 6.73
C SER A 140 -3.83 16.84 7.67
N LYS A 141 -3.20 18.00 7.48
CA LYS A 141 -2.24 18.56 8.42
C LYS A 141 -3.02 19.45 9.40
N LEU A 142 -2.93 19.14 10.67
CA LEU A 142 -3.50 19.90 11.76
C LEU A 142 -2.44 20.90 12.22
N ASN A 143 -2.60 22.18 11.86
CA ASN A 143 -1.60 23.19 12.18
C ASN A 143 -1.83 23.84 13.55
N ASP A 144 -3.08 23.81 14.02
CA ASP A 144 -3.54 24.45 15.26
C ASP A 144 -4.81 23.76 15.78
N LYS A 145 -5.31 24.26 16.91
CA LYS A 145 -6.50 23.74 17.57
C LYS A 145 -7.76 23.85 16.72
N ASP A 146 -7.98 25.00 16.09
CA ASP A 146 -9.21 25.29 15.34
C ASP A 146 -9.31 24.35 14.11
N ALA A 147 -8.19 24.19 13.38
CA ALA A 147 -8.11 23.24 12.26
C ALA A 147 -8.34 21.79 12.71
N ALA A 148 -7.81 21.40 13.88
CA ALA A 148 -7.99 20.08 14.44
C ALA A 148 -9.45 19.83 14.84
N GLU A 149 -10.07 20.76 15.55
CA GLU A 149 -11.45 20.64 16.00
C GLU A 149 -12.41 20.46 14.83
N GLY A 150 -12.32 21.32 13.81
CA GLY A 150 -13.20 21.24 12.64
C GLY A 150 -13.05 19.93 11.86
N ILE A 151 -11.80 19.41 11.71
CA ILE A 151 -11.55 18.16 11.00
C ILE A 151 -12.04 16.95 11.80
N ILE A 152 -11.78 16.91 13.11
CA ILE A 152 -12.19 15.80 13.98
C ILE A 152 -13.71 15.76 14.09
N GLU A 153 -14.37 16.92 14.28
CA GLU A 153 -15.83 17.01 14.31
C GLU A 153 -16.46 16.53 13.00
N SER A 154 -15.89 16.91 11.86
CA SER A 154 -16.35 16.40 10.57
C SER A 154 -16.28 14.88 10.49
N ARG A 155 -15.25 14.25 11.06
CA ARG A 155 -15.08 12.79 11.05
C ARG A 155 -16.07 12.05 11.94
N GLU A 156 -16.49 12.65 13.06
CA GLU A 156 -17.52 12.08 13.92
C GLU A 156 -18.86 11.88 13.20
N ASN A 157 -19.11 12.63 12.12
CA ASN A 157 -20.30 12.51 11.27
C ASN A 157 -20.10 11.59 10.05
N MET A 158 -18.95 10.89 9.97
CA MET A 158 -18.65 9.94 8.89
C MET A 158 -18.87 8.49 9.35
N TYR A 159 -18.58 7.53 8.44
CA TYR A 159 -18.62 6.10 8.80
C TYR A 159 -17.71 5.80 10.01
N PRO A 160 -18.05 4.81 10.86
CA PRO A 160 -17.33 4.52 12.10
C PRO A 160 -15.82 4.33 11.96
N ILE A 161 -15.34 3.84 10.81
CA ILE A 161 -13.90 3.70 10.55
C ILE A 161 -13.16 5.06 10.56
N TYR A 162 -13.83 6.16 10.27
CA TYR A 162 -13.24 7.50 10.27
C TYR A 162 -13.26 8.17 11.64
N GLN A 163 -14.03 7.62 12.59
CA GLN A 163 -14.07 8.03 14.00
C GLN A 163 -12.90 7.44 14.81
N ILE A 164 -12.08 6.61 14.16
CA ILE A 164 -10.78 6.19 14.71
C ILE A 164 -9.75 7.23 14.26
N HIS A 165 -9.33 8.09 15.19
CA HIS A 165 -8.42 9.19 14.93
C HIS A 165 -6.97 8.72 14.99
N TYR A 166 -6.39 8.41 13.84
CA TYR A 166 -4.97 8.05 13.72
C TYR A 166 -4.16 9.31 13.41
N LEU A 167 -3.37 9.72 14.39
CA LEU A 167 -2.60 10.97 14.41
C LEU A 167 -1.11 10.66 14.34
N GLU A 168 -0.41 11.18 13.35
CA GLU A 168 1.04 11.06 13.23
C GLU A 168 1.75 12.39 13.46
N GLU A 169 3.01 12.34 13.85
CA GLU A 169 3.88 13.50 13.79
C GLU A 169 3.99 14.03 12.37
N PHE A 170 4.17 15.34 12.23
CA PHE A 170 4.57 15.92 10.95
C PHE A 170 6.09 15.79 10.80
N VAL A 171 6.53 14.73 10.08
CA VAL A 171 7.95 14.44 9.89
C VAL A 171 8.65 15.57 9.15
N ASN A 172 9.69 16.14 9.76
CA ASN A 172 10.57 17.12 9.13
C ASN A 172 11.46 16.41 8.11
N ARG A 173 11.19 16.63 6.83
CA ARG A 173 11.82 15.91 5.71
C ARG A 173 11.93 16.80 4.47
N PRO A 174 12.76 16.46 3.47
CA PRO A 174 12.67 17.05 2.15
C PRO A 174 11.25 16.93 1.57
N PRO A 175 10.80 17.79 0.65
CA PRO A 175 9.45 17.74 0.08
C PRO A 175 9.26 16.56 -0.89
N ARG A 176 9.78 15.40 -0.51
CA ARG A 176 9.74 14.15 -1.25
C ARG A 176 9.58 12.97 -0.32
N ASP A 177 9.17 11.85 -0.88
CA ASP A 177 9.24 10.53 -0.26
C ASP A 177 9.83 9.51 -1.25
N ILE A 178 10.07 8.30 -0.78
CA ILE A 178 10.61 7.20 -1.57
C ILE A 178 9.55 6.12 -1.69
N ARG A 179 9.28 5.66 -2.93
CA ARG A 179 8.52 4.44 -3.21
C ARG A 179 9.47 3.35 -3.65
N ALA A 180 9.67 2.32 -2.83
CA ALA A 180 10.40 1.11 -3.18
C ALA A 180 9.41 -0.01 -3.56
N ILE A 181 9.63 -0.66 -4.70
CA ILE A 181 8.82 -1.81 -5.15
C ILE A 181 9.55 -3.09 -4.79
N MET A 182 8.91 -3.91 -3.97
CA MET A 182 9.40 -5.22 -3.57
C MET A 182 8.71 -6.32 -4.38
N VAL A 183 9.51 -7.25 -4.89
CA VAL A 183 9.03 -8.52 -5.46
C VAL A 183 9.84 -9.66 -4.80
N GLY A 184 9.19 -10.44 -3.97
CA GLY A 184 9.87 -11.39 -3.09
C GLY A 184 10.82 -10.66 -2.12
N GLU A 185 12.05 -11.12 -2.04
CA GLU A 185 13.06 -10.61 -1.09
C GLU A 185 13.92 -9.46 -1.65
N LYS A 186 13.51 -8.84 -2.77
CA LYS A 186 14.33 -7.80 -3.43
C LYS A 186 13.54 -6.52 -3.68
N ILE A 187 14.18 -5.38 -3.49
CA ILE A 187 13.75 -4.12 -4.11
C ILE A 187 14.12 -4.20 -5.59
N VAL A 188 13.12 -4.29 -6.47
CA VAL A 188 13.35 -4.35 -7.92
C VAL A 188 13.55 -2.98 -8.55
N ALA A 189 12.98 -1.94 -7.95
CA ALA A 189 13.19 -0.53 -8.33
C ALA A 189 12.70 0.40 -7.21
N ALA A 190 13.27 1.60 -7.14
CA ALA A 190 12.84 2.65 -6.23
C ALA A 190 12.84 4.02 -6.91
N ILE A 191 11.91 4.88 -6.52
CA ILE A 191 11.81 6.27 -7.02
C ILE A 191 11.61 7.24 -5.87
N TYR A 192 12.15 8.44 -6.03
CA TYR A 192 11.71 9.63 -5.31
C TYR A 192 10.41 10.13 -5.92
N ARG A 193 9.49 10.57 -5.07
CA ARG A 193 8.27 11.27 -5.47
C ARG A 193 8.30 12.65 -4.84
N THR A 194 8.51 13.67 -5.65
CA THR A 194 8.60 15.07 -5.22
C THR A 194 7.30 15.79 -5.53
N SER A 195 6.80 16.59 -4.60
CA SER A 195 5.62 17.43 -4.83
C SER A 195 5.93 18.55 -5.83
N GLY A 196 5.13 18.66 -6.90
CA GLY A 196 5.35 19.68 -7.94
C GLY A 196 5.09 21.13 -7.52
N ASN A 197 4.32 21.38 -6.45
CA ASN A 197 3.81 22.70 -6.07
C ASN A 197 4.18 23.11 -4.64
N GLY A 198 5.27 22.58 -4.07
CA GLY A 198 5.63 22.85 -2.67
C GLY A 198 4.64 22.28 -1.64
N ASN A 199 3.68 21.49 -2.07
CA ASN A 199 2.75 20.80 -1.18
C ASN A 199 3.52 19.75 -0.36
N TRP A 200 3.18 19.58 0.91
CA TRP A 200 3.77 18.57 1.75
C TRP A 200 3.33 17.12 1.39
N LYS A 201 2.21 16.97 0.63
CA LYS A 201 1.77 15.69 0.06
C LYS A 201 2.52 15.40 -1.23
N THR A 202 3.13 14.24 -1.31
CA THR A 202 3.99 13.81 -2.42
C THR A 202 3.32 12.84 -3.40
N ASN A 203 1.99 12.63 -3.24
CA ASN A 203 1.23 11.71 -4.07
C ASN A 203 1.31 12.11 -5.56
N MET A 204 1.67 11.16 -6.43
CA MET A 204 1.77 11.36 -7.88
C MET A 204 0.48 11.85 -8.54
N ALA A 205 -0.69 11.48 -7.99
CA ALA A 205 -2.00 11.94 -8.44
C ALA A 205 -2.19 13.47 -8.31
N LEU A 206 -1.33 14.16 -7.54
CA LEU A 206 -1.36 15.60 -7.34
C LEU A 206 -0.31 16.35 -8.19
N GLY A 207 0.20 15.74 -9.26
CA GLY A 207 1.19 16.36 -10.16
C GLY A 207 2.64 16.22 -9.67
N GLY A 208 2.94 15.21 -8.88
CA GLY A 208 4.30 14.93 -8.40
C GLY A 208 5.27 14.55 -9.52
N ILE A 209 6.55 14.82 -9.29
CA ILE A 209 7.66 14.42 -10.16
C ILE A 209 8.27 13.14 -9.61
N ALA A 210 8.54 12.17 -10.51
CA ALA A 210 9.22 10.94 -10.16
C ALA A 210 10.64 10.93 -10.73
N GLU A 211 11.63 10.59 -9.90
CA GLU A 211 13.04 10.43 -10.25
C GLU A 211 13.55 9.11 -9.70
N GLU A 212 14.54 8.50 -10.36
CA GLU A 212 15.14 7.26 -9.87
C GLU A 212 15.79 7.48 -8.50
N CYS A 213 15.55 6.53 -7.59
CA CYS A 213 16.17 6.50 -6.28
C CYS A 213 17.15 5.32 -6.21
N LYS A 214 18.42 5.62 -5.94
CA LYS A 214 19.43 4.58 -5.73
C LYS A 214 19.12 3.81 -4.44
N VAL A 215 18.94 2.49 -4.57
CA VAL A 215 18.72 1.61 -3.43
C VAL A 215 19.99 1.50 -2.61
N THR A 216 19.90 1.74 -1.30
CA THR A 216 20.99 1.53 -0.34
C THR A 216 20.74 0.24 0.44
N GLN A 217 21.80 -0.30 1.05
CA GLN A 217 21.69 -1.49 1.91
C GLN A 217 20.71 -1.25 3.07
N GLU A 218 20.73 -0.07 3.69
CA GLU A 218 19.79 0.32 4.76
C GLU A 218 18.34 0.25 4.28
N MET A 219 18.06 0.79 3.07
CA MET A 219 16.72 0.70 2.48
C MET A 219 16.30 -0.74 2.24
N GLU A 220 17.19 -1.58 1.72
CA GLU A 220 16.89 -2.98 1.42
C GLU A 220 16.54 -3.75 2.69
N GLU A 221 17.37 -3.65 3.72
CA GLU A 221 17.12 -4.28 5.02
C GLU A 221 15.81 -3.81 5.66
N MET A 222 15.53 -2.52 5.60
CA MET A 222 14.31 -1.92 6.14
C MET A 222 13.06 -2.37 5.37
N CYS A 223 13.12 -2.38 4.04
CA CYS A 223 12.01 -2.81 3.19
C CYS A 223 11.71 -4.30 3.34
N ILE A 224 12.74 -5.16 3.46
CA ILE A 224 12.56 -6.59 3.74
C ILE A 224 11.85 -6.79 5.08
N LYS A 225 12.28 -6.11 6.14
CA LYS A 225 11.61 -6.19 7.45
C LYS A 225 10.16 -5.69 7.37
N ALA A 226 9.91 -4.57 6.68
CA ALA A 226 8.57 -4.01 6.53
C ALA A 226 7.64 -4.93 5.75
N LYS A 227 8.10 -5.50 4.63
CA LYS A 227 7.38 -6.48 3.83
C LYS A 227 7.04 -7.74 4.66
N ASN A 228 8.02 -8.27 5.39
CA ASN A 228 7.83 -9.46 6.23
C ASN A 228 6.86 -9.19 7.38
N ALA A 229 6.88 -8.00 7.98
CA ALA A 229 5.96 -7.61 9.04
C ALA A 229 4.50 -7.71 8.61
N VAL A 230 4.18 -7.42 7.35
CA VAL A 230 2.82 -7.53 6.79
C VAL A 230 2.60 -8.83 6.00
N GLN A 231 3.54 -9.77 6.02
CA GLN A 231 3.49 -11.04 5.29
C GLN A 231 3.32 -10.83 3.77
N GLY A 232 3.93 -9.78 3.23
CA GLY A 232 3.78 -9.41 1.83
C GLY A 232 4.72 -10.16 0.91
N ASP A 233 4.30 -10.36 -0.33
CA ASP A 233 5.09 -10.92 -1.42
C ASP A 233 5.50 -9.85 -2.44
N ILE A 234 4.51 -9.09 -2.90
CA ILE A 234 4.66 -8.02 -3.87
C ILE A 234 4.04 -6.77 -3.25
N VAL A 235 4.88 -5.86 -2.77
CA VAL A 235 4.42 -4.67 -2.06
C VAL A 235 5.18 -3.42 -2.49
N GLY A 236 4.56 -2.27 -2.32
CA GLY A 236 5.24 -0.98 -2.34
C GLY A 236 5.49 -0.52 -0.91
N VAL A 237 6.74 -0.20 -0.58
CA VAL A 237 7.13 0.37 0.70
C VAL A 237 7.38 1.86 0.50
N ASP A 238 6.69 2.69 1.27
CA ASP A 238 6.86 4.14 1.24
C ASP A 238 7.71 4.59 2.43
N LEU A 239 8.83 5.26 2.13
CA LEU A 239 9.78 5.75 3.14
C LEU A 239 9.86 7.27 3.10
N MET A 240 10.16 7.85 4.26
CA MET A 240 10.50 9.26 4.42
C MET A 240 11.93 9.41 4.94
N GLU A 241 12.62 10.45 4.48
CA GLU A 241 13.97 10.84 4.94
C GLU A 241 13.82 11.85 6.10
N SER A 242 13.59 11.36 7.33
CA SER A 242 13.52 12.24 8.51
C SER A 242 14.88 12.87 8.79
N LYS A 243 14.90 14.19 9.00
CA LYS A 243 16.14 14.91 9.34
C LYS A 243 16.71 14.49 10.72
N GLU A 244 15.84 14.06 11.62
CA GLU A 244 16.19 13.71 12.99
C GLU A 244 16.54 12.23 13.17
N ARG A 245 15.93 11.34 12.33
CA ARG A 245 15.98 9.90 12.57
C ARG A 245 16.39 9.05 11.36
N GLY A 246 16.79 9.69 10.25
CA GLY A 246 17.11 8.97 9.02
C GLY A 246 15.87 8.40 8.33
N LEU A 247 15.97 7.23 7.74
CA LEU A 247 14.84 6.61 7.04
C LEU A 247 13.77 6.11 8.02
N VAL A 248 12.51 6.38 7.68
CA VAL A 248 11.34 5.83 8.39
C VAL A 248 10.33 5.29 7.37
N VAL A 249 9.73 4.14 7.64
CA VAL A 249 8.65 3.56 6.82
C VAL A 249 7.33 4.11 7.31
N HIS A 250 6.56 4.74 6.41
CA HIS A 250 5.26 5.28 6.79
C HIS A 250 4.06 4.56 6.18
N GLU A 251 4.26 3.72 5.17
CA GLU A 251 3.18 2.92 4.57
C GLU A 251 3.74 1.69 3.85
N VAL A 252 2.99 0.59 3.87
CA VAL A 252 3.22 -0.58 3.02
C VAL A 252 1.95 -0.82 2.21
N ASN A 253 2.09 -0.92 0.89
CA ASN A 253 0.96 -1.01 -0.05
C ASN A 253 0.90 -2.41 -0.68
N ASN A 254 -0.15 -3.19 -0.38
CA ASN A 254 -0.36 -4.54 -0.92
C ASN A 254 -0.81 -4.58 -2.39
N THR A 255 -1.34 -3.47 -2.93
CA THR A 255 -1.73 -3.32 -4.33
C THR A 255 -1.02 -2.10 -4.92
N THR A 256 0.31 -2.16 -4.96
CA THR A 256 1.15 -1.02 -5.33
C THR A 256 0.99 -0.61 -6.79
N GLU A 257 1.01 0.70 -7.05
CA GLU A 257 1.15 1.28 -8.39
C GLU A 257 2.64 1.40 -8.72
N TYR A 258 3.02 0.98 -9.93
CA TYR A 258 4.41 0.98 -10.37
C TYR A 258 4.65 1.60 -11.77
N LYS A 259 3.61 2.17 -12.40
CA LYS A 259 3.71 2.81 -13.71
C LYS A 259 4.85 3.82 -13.79
N ASN A 260 4.91 4.74 -12.83
CA ASN A 260 5.95 5.77 -12.80
C ASN A 260 7.34 5.18 -12.53
N THR A 261 7.41 4.14 -11.70
CA THR A 261 8.66 3.44 -11.40
C THR A 261 9.22 2.75 -12.65
N VAL A 262 8.37 2.04 -13.41
CA VAL A 262 8.76 1.45 -14.71
C VAL A 262 9.26 2.53 -15.68
N ARG A 263 8.52 3.63 -15.79
CA ARG A 263 8.87 4.73 -16.70
C ARG A 263 10.22 5.36 -16.40
N VAL A 264 10.55 5.52 -15.10
CA VAL A 264 11.74 6.26 -14.66
C VAL A 264 12.96 5.32 -14.58
N CYS A 265 12.80 4.13 -14.01
CA CYS A 265 13.90 3.18 -13.80
C CYS A 265 14.15 2.23 -15.00
N GLY A 266 13.22 2.16 -15.97
CA GLY A 266 13.35 1.24 -17.12
C GLY A 266 13.25 -0.26 -16.76
N VAL A 267 12.85 -0.61 -15.54
CA VAL A 267 12.77 -1.99 -15.05
C VAL A 267 11.43 -2.62 -15.44
N ASP A 268 11.44 -3.80 -16.02
CA ASP A 268 10.23 -4.57 -16.39
C ASP A 268 9.62 -5.26 -15.16
N ILE A 269 9.04 -4.44 -14.27
CA ILE A 269 8.40 -4.89 -13.02
C ILE A 269 7.29 -5.92 -13.30
N PRO A 270 6.39 -5.76 -14.31
CA PRO A 270 5.36 -6.75 -14.60
C PRO A 270 5.92 -8.16 -14.85
N SER A 271 6.98 -8.27 -15.64
CA SER A 271 7.63 -9.56 -15.92
C SER A 271 8.23 -10.18 -14.65
N LEU A 272 8.85 -9.37 -13.80
CA LEU A 272 9.40 -9.85 -12.52
C LEU A 272 8.30 -10.35 -11.56
N MET A 273 7.15 -9.69 -11.54
CA MET A 273 6.00 -10.13 -10.76
C MET A 273 5.46 -11.48 -11.24
N ILE A 274 5.29 -11.65 -12.55
CA ILE A 274 4.82 -12.91 -13.15
C ILE A 274 5.79 -14.05 -12.85
N ASP A 275 7.11 -13.84 -13.06
CA ASP A 275 8.14 -14.83 -12.78
C ASP A 275 8.13 -15.27 -11.31
N TYR A 276 7.99 -14.29 -10.40
CA TYR A 276 7.91 -14.57 -8.97
C TYR A 276 6.69 -15.43 -8.63
N VAL A 277 5.51 -15.07 -9.16
CA VAL A 277 4.26 -15.78 -8.88
C VAL A 277 4.31 -17.21 -9.39
N ILE A 278 4.79 -17.43 -10.61
CA ILE A 278 4.96 -18.79 -11.17
C ILE A 278 5.95 -19.61 -10.35
N LYS A 279 7.09 -19.00 -9.97
CA LYS A 279 8.09 -19.68 -9.15
C LYS A 279 7.57 -20.08 -7.78
N LYS A 280 6.79 -19.21 -7.15
CA LYS A 280 6.23 -19.45 -5.82
C LYS A 280 5.13 -20.52 -5.81
N ASN A 281 4.50 -20.78 -6.94
CA ASN A 281 3.41 -21.75 -7.08
C ASN A 281 3.91 -23.16 -7.46
N LYS A 282 5.19 -23.31 -7.74
CA LYS A 282 5.86 -24.62 -7.98
C LYS A 282 6.31 -25.25 -6.66
#